data_02c39c0142295bd4e68f90136b342676
#
_entry.id   02c39c0142295bd4e68f90136b342676
#
_cell.length_a   1.000
_cell.length_b   1.000
_cell.length_c   1.000
_cell.angle_alpha   90.00
_cell.angle_beta   90.00
_cell.angle_gamma   90.00
#
_symmetry.space_group_name_H-M   'P 1'
#
loop_
_entity.id
_entity.type
_entity.pdbx_description
1 polymer ?
#
loop_
_entity_poly.entity_id
_entity_poly.type
_entity_poly.pdbx_seq_one_letter_code
_entity_poly.pdbx_strand_id
1 'polypeptide(L)'
;MMLNQINDFPNQIRNAWRLITNQIFEPIDIDRIENIIVAGMGGSAIGGDLVAGLLQDELPVSIFVHRNGGLPAWADERTLVIASSYSGNTWETLSAWEAAQAVGALRLAITTGGELADSARTDKGAALLAFEYEAQPRAALGYSLTLMLGTLHGLGLINDPTSELQAAVDELEPFGALWADTNATDNRARDLAGFCAEGIPFILGAEHLSTVARRWTTQINENAKSWAFWNEYPELNHNIIVGFQKPESTASDHLIRPILLTSEHVDSTVAVQQRVTGQLFDRQGIEWRSLPSPMVETRLAELLWFAWLGDYVSYHLADCYQVDPTPVEAIDYLKSQMSLGAQ
;
A
#
# COMPACT_ATOMS: atom_id res chain seq x y z
N MET A 1 -1.32 4.59 20.80
CA MET A 1 -1.18 3.22 20.20
C MET A 1 -0.80 3.33 18.73
N MET A 2 -1.57 3.99 17.87
CA MET A 2 -1.32 4.11 16.42
C MET A 2 0.04 4.72 16.08
N LEU A 3 0.43 5.83 16.71
CA LEU A 3 1.73 6.48 16.46
C LEU A 3 2.91 5.53 16.70
N ASN A 4 2.86 4.70 17.74
CA ASN A 4 3.94 3.74 18.01
C ASN A 4 4.06 2.70 16.89
N GLN A 5 2.93 2.26 16.32
CA GLN A 5 2.91 1.32 15.19
C GLN A 5 3.44 1.97 13.90
N ILE A 6 3.13 3.24 13.68
CA ILE A 6 3.70 4.02 12.56
C ILE A 6 5.21 4.20 12.75
N ASN A 7 5.66 4.58 13.94
CA ASN A 7 7.09 4.75 14.25
C ASN A 7 7.90 3.46 14.07
N ASP A 8 7.26 2.31 14.22
CA ASP A 8 7.92 1.00 14.14
C ASP A 8 8.15 0.50 12.71
N PHE A 9 7.72 1.26 11.69
CA PHE A 9 7.83 0.86 10.29
C PHE A 9 9.23 0.40 9.85
N PRO A 10 10.34 1.10 10.19
CA PRO A 10 11.68 0.62 9.89
C PRO A 10 12.01 -0.74 10.54
N ASN A 11 11.58 -0.96 11.78
CA ASN A 11 11.79 -2.24 12.46
C ASN A 11 10.93 -3.35 11.87
N GLN A 12 9.70 -3.05 11.43
CA GLN A 12 8.87 -4.02 10.72
C GLN A 12 9.61 -4.55 9.47
N ILE A 13 10.21 -3.65 8.69
CA ILE A 13 10.98 -4.00 7.49
C ILE A 13 12.17 -4.90 7.87
N ARG A 14 12.99 -4.50 8.84
CA ARG A 14 14.16 -5.28 9.30
C ARG A 14 13.76 -6.65 9.83
N ASN A 15 12.67 -6.72 10.59
CA ASN A 15 12.19 -7.98 11.17
C ASN A 15 11.63 -8.91 10.09
N ALA A 16 10.83 -8.37 9.16
CA ALA A 16 10.29 -9.13 8.04
C ALA A 16 11.41 -9.65 7.13
N TRP A 17 12.42 -8.83 6.84
CA TRP A 17 13.57 -9.25 6.04
C TRP A 17 14.35 -10.38 6.71
N ARG A 18 14.62 -10.27 8.01
CA ARG A 18 15.27 -11.32 8.79
C ARG A 18 14.49 -12.63 8.81
N LEU A 19 13.15 -12.54 8.83
CA LEU A 19 12.27 -13.71 8.80
C LEU A 19 12.34 -14.40 7.43
N ILE A 20 12.26 -13.63 6.32
CA ILE A 20 12.14 -14.17 4.97
C ILE A 20 13.45 -14.75 4.44
N THR A 21 14.60 -14.16 4.77
CA THR A 21 15.92 -14.62 4.30
C THR A 21 16.31 -16.02 4.81
N ASN A 22 15.62 -16.54 5.81
CA ASN A 22 15.81 -17.88 6.34
C ASN A 22 14.76 -18.89 5.87
N GLN A 23 13.87 -18.50 4.95
CA GLN A 23 12.80 -19.37 4.47
C GLN A 23 13.22 -20.18 3.25
N ILE A 24 12.70 -21.40 3.21
CA ILE A 24 12.80 -22.29 2.06
C ILE A 24 11.40 -22.40 1.45
N PHE A 25 11.28 -22.11 0.16
CA PHE A 25 10.00 -22.08 -0.56
C PHE A 25 9.65 -23.41 -1.23
N GLU A 26 10.19 -24.52 -0.76
CA GLU A 26 9.69 -25.80 -1.19
C GLU A 26 8.24 -26.02 -0.66
N PRO A 27 7.33 -26.49 -1.46
CA PRO A 27 7.52 -27.14 -2.79
C PRO A 27 7.22 -26.24 -4.01
N ILE A 28 7.44 -24.92 -3.96
CA ILE A 28 7.12 -24.02 -5.08
C ILE A 28 8.13 -24.20 -6.22
N ASP A 29 7.65 -24.67 -7.36
CA ASP A 29 8.43 -24.82 -8.60
C ASP A 29 8.32 -23.55 -9.42
N ILE A 30 9.41 -22.74 -9.43
CA ILE A 30 9.44 -21.44 -10.08
C ILE A 30 9.33 -21.52 -11.60
N ASP A 31 9.80 -22.59 -12.23
CA ASP A 31 9.76 -22.76 -13.69
C ASP A 31 8.32 -22.90 -14.21
N ARG A 32 7.37 -23.13 -13.31
CA ARG A 32 5.94 -23.20 -13.64
C ARG A 32 5.24 -21.84 -13.52
N ILE A 33 5.87 -20.82 -12.93
CA ILE A 33 5.17 -19.55 -12.65
C ILE A 33 5.08 -18.72 -13.93
N GLU A 34 3.88 -18.53 -14.46
CA GLU A 34 3.58 -17.62 -15.56
C GLU A 34 2.88 -16.33 -15.08
N ASN A 35 2.17 -16.40 -13.94
CA ASN A 35 1.44 -15.30 -13.36
C ASN A 35 1.48 -15.36 -11.83
N ILE A 36 1.40 -14.20 -11.19
CA ILE A 36 1.28 -14.08 -9.74
C ILE A 36 -0.05 -13.39 -9.40
N ILE A 37 -0.82 -13.97 -8.51
CA ILE A 37 -2.00 -13.35 -7.90
C ILE A 37 -1.70 -13.08 -6.44
N VAL A 38 -1.78 -11.81 -6.02
CA VAL A 38 -1.80 -11.46 -4.60
C VAL A 38 -3.25 -11.33 -4.16
N ALA A 39 -3.77 -12.31 -3.44
CA ALA A 39 -5.13 -12.32 -2.94
C ALA A 39 -5.16 -11.74 -1.51
N GLY A 40 -5.86 -10.63 -1.31
CA GLY A 40 -5.93 -9.96 -0.02
C GLY A 40 -6.84 -8.74 -0.02
N MET A 41 -7.05 -8.16 1.17
CA MET A 41 -7.87 -6.97 1.36
C MET A 41 -7.10 -5.90 2.16
N GLY A 42 -7.48 -4.62 1.98
CA GLY A 42 -6.97 -3.50 2.78
C GLY A 42 -5.43 -3.46 2.88
N GLY A 43 -4.92 -3.44 4.12
CA GLY A 43 -3.48 -3.40 4.41
C GLY A 43 -2.68 -4.61 3.89
N SER A 44 -3.32 -5.77 3.76
CA SER A 44 -2.68 -6.97 3.20
C SER A 44 -2.56 -6.93 1.68
N ALA A 45 -3.52 -6.32 0.99
CA ALA A 45 -3.50 -6.19 -0.47
C ALA A 45 -2.58 -5.05 -0.94
N ILE A 46 -2.51 -3.96 -0.18
CA ILE A 46 -1.73 -2.78 -0.58
C ILE A 46 -0.22 -3.08 -0.66
N GLY A 47 0.29 -3.99 0.17
CA GLY A 47 1.68 -4.47 0.04
C GLY A 47 1.94 -5.09 -1.34
N GLY A 48 0.98 -5.86 -1.86
CA GLY A 48 1.03 -6.39 -3.23
C GLY A 48 0.98 -5.31 -4.31
N ASP A 49 0.11 -4.29 -4.17
CA ASP A 49 0.08 -3.16 -5.12
C ASP A 49 1.43 -2.42 -5.15
N LEU A 50 2.00 -2.14 -3.97
CA LEU A 50 3.26 -1.42 -3.87
C LEU A 50 4.41 -2.21 -4.52
N VAL A 51 4.48 -3.52 -4.27
CA VAL A 51 5.49 -4.38 -4.89
C VAL A 51 5.27 -4.49 -6.40
N ALA A 52 4.02 -4.64 -6.86
CA ALA A 52 3.69 -4.68 -8.28
C ALA A 52 4.06 -3.37 -8.98
N GLY A 53 3.74 -2.22 -8.39
CA GLY A 53 4.10 -0.91 -8.95
C GLY A 53 5.61 -0.64 -8.95
N LEU A 54 6.31 -1.08 -7.90
CA LEU A 54 7.77 -0.95 -7.80
C LEU A 54 8.51 -1.73 -8.89
N LEU A 55 8.04 -2.96 -9.15
CA LEU A 55 8.76 -3.95 -9.97
C LEU A 55 8.16 -4.14 -11.37
N GLN A 56 7.23 -3.26 -11.80
CA GLN A 56 6.53 -3.43 -13.08
C GLN A 56 7.46 -3.54 -14.31
N ASP A 57 8.63 -2.89 -14.25
CA ASP A 57 9.61 -2.87 -15.33
C ASP A 57 10.71 -3.95 -15.19
N GLU A 58 10.72 -4.71 -14.08
CA GLU A 58 11.77 -5.66 -13.74
C GLU A 58 11.28 -7.12 -13.73
N LEU A 59 10.02 -7.33 -13.35
CA LEU A 59 9.47 -8.69 -13.21
C LEU A 59 9.21 -9.33 -14.58
N PRO A 60 9.66 -10.57 -14.78
CA PRO A 60 9.37 -11.32 -16.01
C PRO A 60 7.92 -11.82 -16.08
N VAL A 61 7.17 -11.76 -14.98
CA VAL A 61 5.79 -12.23 -14.84
C VAL A 61 4.91 -11.13 -14.25
N SER A 62 3.62 -11.13 -14.63
CA SER A 62 2.68 -10.13 -14.13
C SER A 62 2.24 -10.43 -12.70
N ILE A 63 2.11 -9.38 -11.87
CA ILE A 63 1.43 -9.44 -10.58
C ILE A 63 0.04 -8.84 -10.72
N PHE A 64 -0.99 -9.60 -10.36
CA PHE A 64 -2.38 -9.15 -10.30
C PHE A 64 -2.87 -9.16 -8.85
N VAL A 65 -3.25 -7.99 -8.33
CA VAL A 65 -3.77 -7.89 -6.96
C VAL A 65 -5.27 -8.08 -6.95
N HIS A 66 -5.72 -9.21 -6.41
CA HIS A 66 -7.09 -9.68 -6.40
C HIS A 66 -7.80 -9.38 -5.07
N ARG A 67 -8.94 -8.70 -5.16
CA ARG A 67 -9.71 -8.23 -3.99
C ARG A 67 -11.15 -8.76 -3.97
N ASN A 68 -11.35 -9.96 -4.48
CA ASN A 68 -12.65 -10.62 -4.49
C ASN A 68 -12.52 -12.06 -3.99
N GLY A 69 -13.66 -12.70 -3.71
CA GLY A 69 -13.68 -14.15 -3.48
C GLY A 69 -13.41 -14.93 -4.77
N GLY A 70 -12.92 -16.16 -4.64
CA GLY A 70 -12.52 -16.99 -5.75
C GLY A 70 -11.26 -16.51 -6.47
N LEU A 71 -11.08 -16.91 -7.72
CA LEU A 71 -9.98 -16.48 -8.59
C LEU A 71 -10.50 -16.05 -9.95
N PRO A 72 -9.74 -15.21 -10.69
CA PRO A 72 -10.00 -14.95 -12.10
C PRO A 72 -10.00 -16.25 -12.92
N ALA A 73 -10.84 -16.29 -13.95
CA ALA A 73 -11.02 -17.50 -14.78
C ALA A 73 -9.74 -17.95 -15.53
N TRP A 74 -8.75 -17.10 -15.66
CA TRP A 74 -7.47 -17.42 -16.30
C TRP A 74 -6.45 -18.08 -15.36
N ALA A 75 -6.71 -18.08 -14.03
CA ALA A 75 -5.81 -18.70 -13.05
C ALA A 75 -5.83 -20.23 -13.19
N ASP A 76 -4.66 -20.82 -13.24
CA ASP A 76 -4.45 -22.26 -13.45
C ASP A 76 -3.26 -22.77 -12.59
N GLU A 77 -2.78 -23.97 -12.90
CA GLU A 77 -1.65 -24.61 -12.22
C GLU A 77 -0.31 -23.89 -12.41
N ARG A 78 -0.21 -22.91 -13.33
CA ARG A 78 0.98 -22.09 -13.59
C ARG A 78 0.90 -20.74 -12.88
N THR A 79 -0.13 -20.54 -12.10
CA THR A 79 -0.33 -19.32 -11.29
C THR A 79 0.24 -19.53 -9.90
N LEU A 80 1.03 -18.57 -9.40
CA LEU A 80 1.38 -18.48 -7.99
C LEU A 80 0.35 -17.59 -7.29
N VAL A 81 -0.39 -18.14 -6.34
CA VAL A 81 -1.32 -17.39 -5.48
C VAL A 81 -0.66 -17.10 -4.14
N ILE A 82 -0.35 -15.83 -3.89
CA ILE A 82 0.11 -15.33 -2.59
C ILE A 82 -1.12 -14.84 -1.83
N ALA A 83 -1.64 -15.66 -0.93
CA ALA A 83 -2.75 -15.31 -0.06
C ALA A 83 -2.24 -14.49 1.13
N SER A 84 -2.55 -13.20 1.16
CA SER A 84 -2.12 -12.28 2.20
C SER A 84 -3.29 -11.84 3.05
N SER A 85 -3.29 -12.24 4.32
CA SER A 85 -4.32 -11.85 5.30
C SER A 85 -3.69 -11.71 6.67
N TYR A 86 -3.68 -10.48 7.22
CA TYR A 86 -3.15 -10.22 8.55
C TYR A 86 -3.82 -11.13 9.61
N SER A 87 -5.14 -11.16 9.68
CA SER A 87 -5.88 -11.99 10.63
C SER A 87 -5.95 -13.48 10.25
N GLY A 88 -5.71 -13.82 8.98
CA GLY A 88 -5.92 -15.15 8.43
C GLY A 88 -7.38 -15.59 8.30
N ASN A 89 -8.33 -14.69 8.57
CA ASN A 89 -9.77 -15.00 8.59
C ASN A 89 -10.59 -14.16 7.60
N THR A 90 -9.92 -13.48 6.65
CA THR A 90 -10.60 -12.66 5.65
C THR A 90 -11.28 -13.56 4.62
N TRP A 91 -12.61 -13.49 4.51
CA TRP A 91 -13.39 -14.36 3.65
C TRP A 91 -12.91 -14.38 2.19
N GLU A 92 -12.65 -13.22 1.61
CA GLU A 92 -12.19 -13.11 0.23
C GLU A 92 -10.86 -13.84 0.01
N THR A 93 -9.95 -13.72 0.97
CA THR A 93 -8.63 -14.37 0.90
C THR A 93 -8.75 -15.89 1.08
N LEU A 94 -9.60 -16.35 2.00
CA LEU A 94 -9.86 -17.77 2.20
C LEU A 94 -10.53 -18.39 0.97
N SER A 95 -11.53 -17.71 0.39
CA SER A 95 -12.18 -18.14 -0.84
C SER A 95 -11.20 -18.22 -2.03
N ALA A 96 -10.27 -17.27 -2.14
CA ALA A 96 -9.22 -17.29 -3.16
C ALA A 96 -8.22 -18.47 -2.93
N TRP A 97 -7.88 -18.75 -1.67
CA TRP A 97 -7.03 -19.87 -1.29
C TRP A 97 -7.63 -21.21 -1.66
N GLU A 98 -8.91 -21.44 -1.35
CA GLU A 98 -9.64 -22.66 -1.72
C GLU A 98 -9.74 -22.81 -3.25
N ALA A 99 -10.04 -21.71 -3.96
CA ALA A 99 -10.09 -21.74 -5.43
C ALA A 99 -8.72 -22.06 -6.02
N ALA A 100 -7.62 -21.51 -5.45
CA ALA A 100 -6.26 -21.83 -5.87
C ALA A 100 -5.91 -23.33 -5.69
N GLN A 101 -6.37 -23.93 -4.61
CA GLN A 101 -6.22 -25.34 -4.37
C GLN A 101 -6.99 -26.16 -5.43
N ALA A 102 -8.21 -25.74 -5.74
CA ALA A 102 -9.06 -26.46 -6.70
C ALA A 102 -8.51 -26.48 -8.13
N VAL A 103 -7.83 -25.41 -8.56
CA VAL A 103 -7.21 -25.32 -9.90
C VAL A 103 -5.76 -25.82 -9.94
N GLY A 104 -5.21 -26.29 -8.79
CA GLY A 104 -3.83 -26.78 -8.70
C GLY A 104 -2.76 -25.70 -8.77
N ALA A 105 -3.11 -24.44 -8.48
CA ALA A 105 -2.19 -23.33 -8.45
C ALA A 105 -1.11 -23.50 -7.36
N LEU A 106 0.06 -22.92 -7.58
CA LEU A 106 1.09 -22.79 -6.56
C LEU A 106 0.60 -21.83 -5.47
N ARG A 107 0.83 -22.14 -4.18
CA ARG A 107 0.24 -21.40 -3.08
C ARG A 107 1.28 -20.99 -2.03
N LEU A 108 1.17 -19.74 -1.59
CA LEU A 108 1.92 -19.21 -0.47
C LEU A 108 1.00 -18.35 0.41
N ALA A 109 0.99 -18.60 1.72
CA ALA A 109 0.24 -17.82 2.68
C ALA A 109 1.15 -16.87 3.46
N ILE A 110 0.74 -15.60 3.59
CA ILE A 110 1.38 -14.58 4.47
C ILE A 110 0.34 -14.14 5.50
N THR A 111 0.56 -14.47 6.77
CA THR A 111 -0.45 -14.23 7.82
C THR A 111 0.16 -14.23 9.22
N THR A 112 -0.55 -13.63 10.21
CA THR A 112 -0.19 -13.79 11.62
C THR A 112 -0.81 -15.04 12.25
N GLY A 113 -1.75 -15.73 11.58
CA GLY A 113 -2.45 -16.90 12.11
C GLY A 113 -3.76 -17.18 11.40
N GLY A 114 -4.75 -17.62 12.17
CA GLY A 114 -6.12 -17.86 11.70
C GLY A 114 -6.25 -19.08 10.78
N GLU A 115 -7.42 -19.19 10.17
CA GLU A 115 -7.79 -20.32 9.29
C GLU A 115 -6.84 -20.47 8.10
N LEU A 116 -6.34 -19.36 7.55
CA LEU A 116 -5.37 -19.39 6.47
C LEU A 116 -4.07 -20.09 6.88
N ALA A 117 -3.55 -19.80 8.08
CA ALA A 117 -2.35 -20.46 8.59
C ALA A 117 -2.59 -21.95 8.81
N ASP A 118 -3.75 -22.34 9.34
CA ASP A 118 -4.08 -23.74 9.62
C ASP A 118 -4.25 -24.52 8.30
N SER A 119 -4.90 -23.92 7.32
CA SER A 119 -5.02 -24.48 5.97
C SER A 119 -3.66 -24.67 5.30
N ALA A 120 -2.79 -23.65 5.36
CA ALA A 120 -1.46 -23.73 4.75
C ALA A 120 -0.55 -24.78 5.43
N ARG A 121 -0.62 -24.94 6.77
CA ARG A 121 0.16 -25.98 7.50
C ARG A 121 -0.23 -27.39 7.11
N THR A 122 -1.48 -27.62 6.75
CA THR A 122 -1.98 -28.96 6.38
C THR A 122 -1.84 -29.27 4.89
N ASP A 123 -1.64 -28.25 4.07
CA ASP A 123 -1.48 -28.34 2.62
C ASP A 123 -0.01 -28.59 2.25
N LYS A 124 0.33 -29.83 1.84
CA LYS A 124 1.70 -30.18 1.42
C LYS A 124 2.17 -29.47 0.14
N GLY A 125 1.27 -28.87 -0.62
CA GLY A 125 1.54 -28.12 -1.84
C GLY A 125 1.66 -26.61 -1.63
N ALA A 126 1.71 -26.15 -0.38
CA ALA A 126 1.73 -24.74 -0.06
C ALA A 126 2.92 -24.36 0.86
N ALA A 127 3.40 -23.13 0.71
CA ALA A 127 4.33 -22.50 1.64
C ALA A 127 3.58 -21.58 2.61
N LEU A 128 4.09 -21.43 3.84
CA LEU A 128 3.56 -20.56 4.88
C LEU A 128 4.63 -19.62 5.41
N LEU A 129 4.38 -18.32 5.29
CA LEU A 129 5.11 -17.26 5.97
C LEU A 129 4.25 -16.74 7.13
N ALA A 130 4.45 -17.30 8.31
CA ALA A 130 3.81 -16.85 9.53
C ALA A 130 4.70 -15.83 10.23
N PHE A 131 4.11 -14.73 10.72
CA PHE A 131 4.82 -13.71 11.50
C PHE A 131 3.98 -13.29 12.72
N GLU A 132 4.66 -12.79 13.75
CA GLU A 132 4.00 -12.28 14.95
C GLU A 132 4.18 -10.76 14.99
N TYR A 133 3.08 -10.04 15.00
CA TYR A 133 3.05 -8.59 15.17
C TYR A 133 1.67 -8.13 15.63
N GLU A 134 1.60 -7.47 16.77
CA GLU A 134 0.33 -6.98 17.33
C GLU A 134 0.10 -5.53 16.94
N ALA A 135 -0.72 -5.32 15.91
CA ALA A 135 -1.06 -3.99 15.40
C ALA A 135 -2.42 -3.98 14.70
N GLN A 136 -2.85 -2.78 14.29
CA GLN A 136 -3.89 -2.69 13.29
C GLN A 136 -3.35 -3.20 11.93
N PRO A 137 -4.12 -3.96 11.16
CA PRO A 137 -3.65 -4.53 9.88
C PRO A 137 -3.03 -3.49 8.94
N ARG A 138 -3.60 -2.29 8.88
CA ARG A 138 -3.09 -1.17 8.09
C ARG A 138 -1.73 -0.62 8.55
N ALA A 139 -1.36 -0.86 9.80
CA ALA A 139 -0.09 -0.42 10.38
C ALA A 139 1.02 -1.48 10.29
N ALA A 140 0.75 -2.65 9.70
CA ALA A 140 1.72 -3.73 9.48
C ALA A 140 2.29 -3.74 8.05
N LEU A 141 2.34 -2.57 7.38
CA LEU A 141 2.77 -2.45 5.99
C LEU A 141 4.20 -2.95 5.77
N GLY A 142 5.11 -2.65 6.71
CA GLY A 142 6.50 -3.08 6.62
C GLY A 142 6.62 -4.60 6.51
N TYR A 143 5.77 -5.35 7.22
CA TYR A 143 5.72 -6.81 7.08
C TYR A 143 5.14 -7.22 5.73
N SER A 144 3.96 -6.72 5.34
CA SER A 144 3.30 -7.21 4.12
C SER A 144 4.11 -6.92 2.86
N LEU A 145 4.70 -5.74 2.74
CA LEU A 145 5.56 -5.36 1.62
C LEU A 145 6.85 -6.18 1.60
N THR A 146 7.57 -6.23 2.73
CA THR A 146 8.90 -6.85 2.78
C THR A 146 8.83 -8.37 2.63
N LEU A 147 7.80 -9.02 3.20
CA LEU A 147 7.61 -10.46 3.01
C LEU A 147 7.28 -10.80 1.55
N MET A 148 6.49 -9.98 0.85
CA MET A 148 6.25 -10.18 -0.58
C MET A 148 7.50 -9.96 -1.42
N LEU A 149 8.25 -8.89 -1.16
CA LEU A 149 9.51 -8.60 -1.85
C LEU A 149 10.52 -9.75 -1.64
N GLY A 150 10.66 -10.19 -0.39
CA GLY A 150 11.54 -11.31 -0.05
C GLY A 150 11.07 -12.65 -0.62
N THR A 151 9.76 -12.86 -0.78
CA THR A 151 9.21 -14.02 -1.49
C THR A 151 9.67 -14.04 -2.95
N LEU A 152 9.53 -12.91 -3.66
CA LEU A 152 9.94 -12.81 -5.07
C LEU A 152 11.45 -13.03 -5.22
N HIS A 153 12.27 -12.48 -4.30
CA HIS A 153 13.70 -12.73 -4.27
C HIS A 153 14.02 -14.21 -3.98
N GLY A 154 13.42 -14.80 -2.96
CA GLY A 154 13.65 -16.21 -2.59
C GLY A 154 13.22 -17.20 -3.67
N LEU A 155 12.28 -16.82 -4.53
CA LEU A 155 11.87 -17.55 -5.73
C LEU A 155 12.76 -17.24 -6.95
N GLY A 156 13.77 -16.36 -6.84
CA GLY A 156 14.66 -16.01 -7.94
C GLY A 156 14.04 -15.15 -9.04
N LEU A 157 12.88 -14.53 -8.77
CA LEU A 157 12.17 -13.66 -9.72
C LEU A 157 12.73 -12.23 -9.77
N ILE A 158 13.47 -11.82 -8.74
CA ILE A 158 14.15 -10.52 -8.67
C ILE A 158 15.57 -10.68 -8.12
N ASN A 159 16.42 -9.70 -8.36
CA ASN A 159 17.74 -9.61 -7.76
C ASN A 159 17.66 -9.49 -6.23
N ASP A 160 18.78 -9.69 -5.54
CA ASP A 160 18.86 -9.52 -4.08
C ASP A 160 18.69 -8.05 -3.68
N PRO A 161 17.58 -7.66 -3.03
CA PRO A 161 17.33 -6.29 -2.61
C PRO A 161 17.91 -5.95 -1.22
N THR A 162 18.73 -6.83 -0.62
CA THR A 162 19.19 -6.68 0.77
C THR A 162 19.89 -5.35 1.02
N SER A 163 20.85 -4.99 0.17
CA SER A 163 21.61 -3.75 0.34
C SER A 163 20.76 -2.50 0.12
N GLU A 164 19.88 -2.56 -0.88
CA GLU A 164 18.95 -1.47 -1.20
C GLU A 164 17.94 -1.25 -0.07
N LEU A 165 17.36 -2.35 0.44
CA LEU A 165 16.38 -2.29 1.53
C LEU A 165 17.01 -1.75 2.83
N GLN A 166 18.26 -2.16 3.14
CA GLN A 166 18.98 -1.66 4.30
C GLN A 166 19.28 -0.16 4.16
N ALA A 167 19.79 0.27 2.99
CA ALA A 167 20.07 1.67 2.72
C ALA A 167 18.79 2.52 2.83
N ALA A 168 17.70 2.04 2.20
CA ALA A 168 16.41 2.73 2.26
C ALA A 168 15.92 2.93 3.70
N VAL A 169 16.05 1.91 4.55
CA VAL A 169 15.63 2.00 5.96
C VAL A 169 16.50 2.97 6.75
N ASP A 170 17.82 2.97 6.52
CA ASP A 170 18.76 3.88 7.20
C ASP A 170 18.52 5.34 6.78
N GLU A 171 18.14 5.59 5.51
CA GLU A 171 17.76 6.91 4.99
C GLU A 171 16.43 7.40 5.59
N LEU A 172 15.50 6.49 5.90
CA LEU A 172 14.19 6.83 6.43
C LEU A 172 14.19 7.23 7.91
N GLU A 173 15.01 6.59 8.74
CA GLU A 173 14.96 6.74 10.20
C GLU A 173 15.00 8.19 10.72
N PRO A 174 15.84 9.11 10.16
CA PRO A 174 15.86 10.51 10.61
C PRO A 174 14.52 11.22 10.44
N PHE A 175 13.75 10.87 9.43
CA PHE A 175 12.46 11.51 9.15
C PHE A 175 11.37 11.10 10.15
N GLY A 176 11.38 9.85 10.62
CA GLY A 176 10.36 9.36 11.54
C GLY A 176 10.32 10.13 12.85
N ALA A 177 11.47 10.43 13.44
CA ALA A 177 11.55 11.24 14.65
C ALA A 177 11.01 12.65 14.44
N LEU A 178 11.33 13.27 13.28
CA LEU A 178 10.85 14.60 12.91
C LEU A 178 9.33 14.62 12.70
N TRP A 179 8.78 13.63 11.99
CA TRP A 179 7.35 13.58 11.68
C TRP A 179 6.49 13.19 12.89
N ALA A 180 7.05 12.44 13.84
CA ALA A 180 6.37 12.12 15.10
C ALA A 180 6.27 13.30 16.07
N ASP A 181 7.18 14.26 15.98
CA ASP A 181 7.21 15.42 16.89
C ASP A 181 6.19 16.48 16.48
N THR A 182 5.12 16.60 17.26
CA THR A 182 4.07 17.60 17.04
C THR A 182 4.52 19.04 17.30
N ASN A 183 5.68 19.24 17.92
CA ASN A 183 6.24 20.58 18.22
C ASN A 183 7.34 20.99 17.24
N ALA A 184 7.81 20.09 16.37
CA ALA A 184 8.81 20.41 15.37
C ALA A 184 8.27 21.44 14.38
N THR A 185 9.07 22.49 14.10
CA THR A 185 8.70 23.57 13.17
C THR A 185 8.72 23.13 11.72
N ASP A 186 9.52 22.09 11.39
CA ASP A 186 9.73 21.59 10.03
C ASP A 186 9.02 20.24 9.80
N ASN A 187 7.93 19.98 10.52
CA ASN A 187 7.18 18.73 10.38
C ASN A 187 6.29 18.75 9.12
N ARG A 188 6.84 18.26 8.01
CA ARG A 188 6.14 18.18 6.72
C ARG A 188 4.85 17.36 6.79
N ALA A 189 4.80 16.31 7.60
CA ALA A 189 3.59 15.51 7.74
C ALA A 189 2.45 16.31 8.38
N ARG A 190 2.76 17.11 9.37
CA ARG A 190 1.81 18.00 10.04
C ARG A 190 1.33 19.12 9.14
N ASP A 191 2.23 19.73 8.36
CA ASP A 191 1.87 20.79 7.41
C ASP A 191 0.91 20.26 6.33
N LEU A 192 1.19 19.07 5.80
CA LEU A 192 0.31 18.42 4.83
C LEU A 192 -1.03 18.01 5.46
N ALA A 193 -1.04 17.55 6.71
CA ALA A 193 -2.28 17.26 7.43
C ALA A 193 -3.13 18.53 7.61
N GLY A 194 -2.51 19.68 7.96
CA GLY A 194 -3.19 20.97 8.01
C GLY A 194 -3.82 21.36 6.68
N PHE A 195 -3.08 21.18 5.57
CA PHE A 195 -3.60 21.43 4.23
C PHE A 195 -4.78 20.50 3.88
N CYS A 196 -4.69 19.21 4.24
CA CYS A 196 -5.76 18.24 4.04
C CYS A 196 -7.00 18.55 4.89
N ALA A 197 -6.84 19.11 6.09
CA ALA A 197 -7.93 19.41 7.01
C ALA A 197 -8.90 20.47 6.49
N GLU A 198 -8.49 21.28 5.53
CA GLU A 198 -9.29 22.35 4.96
C GLU A 198 -10.17 21.92 3.78
N GLY A 199 -10.14 20.64 3.36
CA GLY A 199 -10.96 20.13 2.29
C GLY A 199 -10.85 18.62 2.11
N ILE A 200 -11.11 18.12 0.91
CA ILE A 200 -11.04 16.70 0.59
C ILE A 200 -9.70 16.41 -0.08
N PRO A 201 -8.80 15.64 0.55
CA PRO A 201 -7.52 15.28 -0.05
C PRO A 201 -7.70 14.50 -1.36
N PHE A 202 -6.96 14.92 -2.38
CA PHE A 202 -6.91 14.25 -3.66
C PHE A 202 -5.46 13.98 -4.04
N ILE A 203 -5.03 12.73 -3.87
CA ILE A 203 -3.64 12.33 -3.98
C ILE A 203 -3.36 11.84 -5.40
N LEU A 204 -2.36 12.41 -6.05
CA LEU A 204 -2.01 12.13 -7.44
C LEU A 204 -0.60 11.55 -7.51
N GLY A 205 -0.49 10.34 -8.03
CA GLY A 205 0.76 9.61 -8.21
C GLY A 205 1.03 9.24 -9.66
N ALA A 206 2.25 8.83 -9.94
CA ALA A 206 2.66 8.33 -11.26
C ALA A 206 3.49 7.06 -11.09
N GLU A 207 3.37 6.10 -12.00
CA GLU A 207 4.14 4.87 -12.00
C GLU A 207 4.11 4.18 -10.62
N HIS A 208 5.26 3.90 -10.01
CA HIS A 208 5.37 3.28 -8.68
C HIS A 208 4.71 4.12 -7.57
N LEU A 209 4.56 5.44 -7.74
CA LEU A 209 3.87 6.31 -6.78
C LEU A 209 2.34 6.31 -6.94
N SER A 210 1.77 5.71 -7.99
CA SER A 210 0.32 5.55 -8.13
C SER A 210 -0.24 4.70 -7.01
N THR A 211 0.44 3.61 -6.67
CA THR A 211 0.06 2.71 -5.57
C THR A 211 0.25 3.36 -4.20
N VAL A 212 1.23 4.26 -4.06
CA VAL A 212 1.41 5.07 -2.86
C VAL A 212 0.27 6.08 -2.70
N ALA A 213 -0.16 6.74 -3.77
CA ALA A 213 -1.31 7.65 -3.74
C ALA A 213 -2.59 6.92 -3.27
N ARG A 214 -2.82 5.70 -3.76
CA ARG A 214 -3.87 4.81 -3.27
C ARG A 214 -3.71 4.49 -1.78
N ARG A 215 -2.50 4.19 -1.32
CA ARG A 215 -2.20 3.92 0.09
C ARG A 215 -2.56 5.11 0.98
N TRP A 216 -2.15 6.33 0.62
CA TRP A 216 -2.49 7.53 1.37
C TRP A 216 -3.99 7.67 1.57
N THR A 217 -4.75 7.48 0.50
CA THR A 217 -6.21 7.56 0.54
C THR A 217 -6.80 6.60 1.57
N THR A 218 -6.38 5.33 1.56
CA THR A 218 -6.90 4.35 2.52
C THR A 218 -6.50 4.66 3.95
N GLN A 219 -5.29 5.17 4.18
CA GLN A 219 -4.83 5.58 5.51
C GLN A 219 -5.61 6.80 6.04
N ILE A 220 -5.86 7.79 5.19
CA ILE A 220 -6.68 8.95 5.56
C ILE A 220 -8.10 8.50 5.91
N ASN A 221 -8.72 7.65 5.09
CA ASN A 221 -10.06 7.16 5.34
C ASN A 221 -10.16 6.42 6.68
N GLU A 222 -9.20 5.54 6.98
CA GLU A 222 -9.23 4.71 8.18
C GLU A 222 -8.74 5.45 9.45
N ASN A 223 -7.68 6.25 9.36
CA ASN A 223 -7.11 6.94 10.53
C ASN A 223 -7.84 8.25 10.82
N ALA A 224 -8.04 9.11 9.83
CA ALA A 224 -8.67 10.43 10.02
C ALA A 224 -10.20 10.42 9.89
N LYS A 225 -10.82 9.28 9.55
CA LYS A 225 -12.28 9.16 9.35
C LYS A 225 -12.80 10.13 8.29
N SER A 226 -11.96 10.50 7.35
CA SER A 226 -12.24 11.51 6.32
C SER A 226 -12.17 10.90 4.93
N TRP A 227 -13.00 11.39 4.03
CA TRP A 227 -12.87 11.03 2.63
C TRP A 227 -11.57 11.57 2.05
N ALA A 228 -10.93 10.74 1.25
CA ALA A 228 -9.84 11.10 0.38
C ALA A 228 -9.98 10.30 -0.92
N PHE A 229 -9.43 10.83 -1.99
CA PHE A 229 -9.46 10.20 -3.30
C PHE A 229 -8.05 10.17 -3.88
N TRP A 230 -7.82 9.29 -4.84
CA TRP A 230 -6.57 9.22 -5.58
C TRP A 230 -6.82 9.05 -7.06
N ASN A 231 -5.81 9.40 -7.84
CA ASN A 231 -5.76 9.07 -9.26
C ASN A 231 -4.30 9.00 -9.73
N GLU A 232 -4.12 8.57 -10.98
CA GLU A 232 -2.79 8.31 -11.51
C GLU A 232 -2.53 8.96 -12.87
N TYR A 233 -1.28 9.30 -13.09
CA TYR A 233 -0.76 9.69 -14.39
C TYR A 233 -0.35 8.44 -15.19
N PRO A 234 -0.51 8.49 -16.52
CA PRO A 234 -1.01 9.61 -17.32
C PRO A 234 -2.54 9.66 -17.46
N GLU A 235 -3.28 8.66 -16.97
CA GLU A 235 -4.72 8.48 -17.21
C GLU A 235 -5.57 9.69 -16.80
N LEU A 236 -5.26 10.32 -15.66
CA LEU A 236 -6.03 11.48 -15.18
C LEU A 236 -6.04 12.65 -16.20
N ASN A 237 -5.03 12.75 -17.05
CA ASN A 237 -4.94 13.80 -18.07
C ASN A 237 -5.87 13.57 -19.26
N HIS A 238 -6.49 12.41 -19.36
CA HIS A 238 -7.47 12.10 -20.41
C HIS A 238 -8.92 12.30 -19.97
N ASN A 239 -9.16 12.58 -18.67
CA ASN A 239 -10.52 12.66 -18.13
C ASN A 239 -10.63 13.69 -16.98
N ILE A 240 -9.95 13.50 -15.86
CA ILE A 240 -10.15 14.27 -14.62
C ILE A 240 -9.85 15.76 -14.79
N ILE A 241 -8.84 16.13 -15.58
CA ILE A 241 -8.47 17.55 -15.79
C ILE A 241 -9.61 18.38 -16.40
N VAL A 242 -10.56 17.75 -17.09
CA VAL A 242 -11.74 18.42 -17.62
C VAL A 242 -12.75 18.71 -16.52
N GLY A 243 -12.79 17.89 -15.47
CA GLY A 243 -13.71 18.00 -14.35
C GLY A 243 -13.40 19.12 -13.36
N PHE A 244 -12.25 19.80 -13.46
CA PHE A 244 -11.84 20.85 -12.51
C PHE A 244 -12.75 22.07 -12.48
N GLN A 245 -13.57 22.26 -13.53
CA GLN A 245 -14.43 23.43 -13.68
C GLN A 245 -15.76 23.32 -12.93
N LYS A 246 -16.23 22.13 -12.59
CA LYS A 246 -17.56 21.90 -12.03
C LYS A 246 -17.53 20.82 -10.92
N PRO A 247 -18.30 20.97 -9.85
CA PRO A 247 -19.12 22.17 -9.52
C PRO A 247 -18.22 23.40 -9.29
N GLU A 248 -18.74 24.60 -9.43
CA GLU A 248 -17.97 25.85 -9.24
C GLU A 248 -17.35 25.94 -7.83
N SER A 249 -18.03 25.39 -6.83
CA SER A 249 -17.54 25.27 -5.44
C SER A 249 -16.24 24.46 -5.31
N THR A 250 -15.87 23.64 -6.29
CA THR A 250 -14.60 22.90 -6.27
C THR A 250 -13.39 23.82 -6.15
N ALA A 251 -13.43 24.95 -6.89
CA ALA A 251 -12.38 25.97 -6.82
C ALA A 251 -12.72 27.07 -5.82
N SER A 252 -13.95 27.65 -5.86
CA SER A 252 -14.32 28.83 -5.04
C SER A 252 -14.30 28.53 -3.53
N ASP A 253 -14.67 27.31 -3.12
CA ASP A 253 -14.75 26.92 -1.72
C ASP A 253 -13.57 26.05 -1.30
N HIS A 254 -12.56 25.90 -2.17
CA HIS A 254 -11.38 25.06 -1.94
C HIS A 254 -11.73 23.62 -1.48
N LEU A 255 -12.81 23.06 -2.04
CA LEU A 255 -13.36 21.78 -1.62
C LEU A 255 -12.38 20.62 -1.82
N ILE A 256 -11.61 20.64 -2.92
CA ILE A 256 -10.63 19.61 -3.26
C ILE A 256 -9.21 20.11 -2.94
N ARG A 257 -8.41 19.27 -2.31
CA ARG A 257 -7.02 19.53 -1.92
C ARG A 257 -6.05 18.59 -2.65
N PRO A 258 -5.66 18.91 -3.89
CA PRO A 258 -4.73 18.06 -4.63
C PRO A 258 -3.32 18.09 -4.04
N ILE A 259 -2.73 16.89 -3.91
CA ILE A 259 -1.33 16.67 -3.56
C ILE A 259 -0.70 15.82 -4.66
N LEU A 260 0.28 16.36 -5.38
CA LEU A 260 1.01 15.68 -6.43
C LEU A 260 2.28 15.08 -5.84
N LEU A 261 2.37 13.75 -5.81
CA LEU A 261 3.60 13.04 -5.47
C LEU A 261 4.51 13.11 -6.70
N THR A 262 5.63 13.84 -6.59
CA THR A 262 6.55 14.05 -7.72
C THR A 262 7.89 13.41 -7.46
N SER A 263 8.49 12.84 -8.51
CA SER A 263 9.69 12.03 -8.45
C SER A 263 10.62 12.34 -9.62
N GLU A 264 11.93 12.18 -9.42
CA GLU A 264 12.92 12.20 -10.49
C GLU A 264 13.07 10.81 -11.16
N HIS A 265 12.48 9.76 -10.57
CA HIS A 265 12.49 8.38 -11.09
C HIS A 265 11.34 8.08 -12.05
N VAL A 266 10.42 9.02 -12.29
CA VAL A 266 9.35 8.86 -13.29
C VAL A 266 9.80 9.30 -14.67
N ASP A 267 9.12 8.80 -15.73
CA ASP A 267 9.37 9.22 -17.11
C ASP A 267 9.27 10.74 -17.27
N SER A 268 10.18 11.30 -18.02
CA SER A 268 10.27 12.74 -18.23
C SER A 268 9.00 13.35 -18.84
N THR A 269 8.28 12.60 -19.67
CA THR A 269 6.98 13.01 -20.23
C THR A 269 5.93 13.12 -19.14
N VAL A 270 5.91 12.17 -18.22
CA VAL A 270 5.00 12.17 -17.07
C VAL A 270 5.32 13.34 -16.13
N ALA A 271 6.59 13.63 -15.88
CA ALA A 271 7.01 14.79 -15.10
C ALA A 271 6.52 16.12 -15.72
N VAL A 272 6.57 16.23 -17.06
CA VAL A 272 5.98 17.38 -17.77
C VAL A 272 4.46 17.44 -17.57
N GLN A 273 3.76 16.32 -17.66
CA GLN A 273 2.32 16.26 -17.44
C GLN A 273 1.96 16.70 -16.02
N GLN A 274 2.67 16.24 -15.00
CA GLN A 274 2.47 16.64 -13.60
C GLN A 274 2.63 18.16 -13.43
N ARG A 275 3.70 18.74 -13.99
CA ARG A 275 3.94 20.18 -13.96
C ARG A 275 2.82 20.98 -14.65
N VAL A 276 2.35 20.52 -15.82
CA VAL A 276 1.26 21.19 -16.55
C VAL A 276 -0.07 21.07 -15.80
N THR A 277 -0.34 19.94 -15.14
CA THR A 277 -1.53 19.77 -14.29
C THR A 277 -1.52 20.78 -13.13
N GLY A 278 -0.38 21.02 -12.49
CA GLY A 278 -0.25 22.09 -11.49
C GLY A 278 -0.61 23.49 -12.05
N GLN A 279 -0.13 23.81 -13.26
CA GLN A 279 -0.50 25.05 -13.92
C GLN A 279 -2.02 25.15 -14.24
N LEU A 280 -2.66 24.02 -14.49
CA LEU A 280 -4.11 23.99 -14.69
C LEU A 280 -4.85 24.20 -13.37
N PHE A 281 -4.38 23.67 -12.26
CA PHE A 281 -4.92 23.99 -10.93
C PHE A 281 -4.82 25.49 -10.64
N ASP A 282 -3.64 26.11 -10.87
CA ASP A 282 -3.46 27.54 -10.70
C ASP A 282 -4.46 28.37 -11.53
N ARG A 283 -4.65 28.00 -12.79
CA ARG A 283 -5.61 28.69 -13.68
C ARG A 283 -7.07 28.57 -13.24
N GLN A 284 -7.42 27.50 -12.54
CA GLN A 284 -8.76 27.26 -12.01
C GLN A 284 -8.93 27.80 -10.57
N GLY A 285 -7.88 28.34 -9.96
CA GLY A 285 -7.91 28.80 -8.58
C GLY A 285 -7.99 27.66 -7.55
N ILE A 286 -7.60 26.43 -7.94
CA ILE A 286 -7.56 25.29 -7.03
C ILE A 286 -6.25 25.35 -6.25
N GLU A 287 -6.36 25.35 -4.93
CA GLU A 287 -5.20 25.28 -4.05
C GLU A 287 -4.66 23.85 -4.00
N TRP A 288 -3.38 23.67 -4.31
CA TRP A 288 -2.71 22.40 -4.42
C TRP A 288 -1.29 22.40 -3.84
N ARG A 289 -0.70 21.23 -3.65
CA ARG A 289 0.68 21.07 -3.22
C ARG A 289 1.43 20.12 -4.15
N SER A 290 2.65 20.51 -4.54
CA SER A 290 3.64 19.59 -5.07
C SER A 290 4.43 19.00 -3.89
N LEU A 291 4.51 17.70 -3.83
CA LEU A 291 5.28 16.98 -2.83
C LEU A 291 6.44 16.27 -3.53
N PRO A 292 7.61 16.93 -3.63
CA PRO A 292 8.78 16.29 -4.24
C PRO A 292 9.34 15.22 -3.32
N SER A 293 9.85 14.16 -3.97
CA SER A 293 10.68 13.14 -3.34
C SER A 293 11.86 13.78 -2.60
N PRO A 294 12.29 13.22 -1.47
CA PRO A 294 13.62 13.50 -0.96
C PRO A 294 14.65 13.01 -1.99
N MET A 295 15.88 13.50 -1.89
CA MET A 295 16.98 12.99 -2.70
C MET A 295 17.39 11.60 -2.17
N VAL A 296 16.74 10.56 -2.66
CA VAL A 296 17.03 9.15 -2.37
C VAL A 296 17.49 8.43 -3.63
N GLU A 297 18.35 7.42 -3.46
CA GLU A 297 19.02 6.80 -4.59
C GLU A 297 18.10 5.88 -5.41
N THR A 298 17.08 5.28 -4.78
CA THR A 298 16.31 4.21 -5.42
C THR A 298 14.80 4.44 -5.35
N ARG A 299 14.08 3.82 -6.31
CA ARG A 299 12.61 3.80 -6.30
C ARG A 299 12.05 3.13 -5.03
N LEU A 300 12.74 2.13 -4.49
CA LEU A 300 12.33 1.46 -3.26
C LEU A 300 12.39 2.42 -2.07
N ALA A 301 13.50 3.15 -1.90
CA ALA A 301 13.63 4.14 -0.83
C ALA A 301 12.59 5.24 -0.94
N GLU A 302 12.34 5.73 -2.15
CA GLU A 302 11.32 6.73 -2.44
C GLU A 302 9.91 6.24 -2.09
N LEU A 303 9.55 5.03 -2.56
CA LEU A 303 8.25 4.41 -2.28
C LEU A 303 8.01 4.27 -0.77
N LEU A 304 9.01 3.77 -0.03
CA LEU A 304 8.94 3.61 1.42
C LEU A 304 8.80 4.97 2.12
N TRP A 305 9.55 5.99 1.69
CA TRP A 305 9.49 7.34 2.23
C TRP A 305 8.09 7.94 2.08
N PHE A 306 7.54 7.91 0.87
CA PHE A 306 6.20 8.43 0.63
C PHE A 306 5.12 7.63 1.36
N ALA A 307 5.22 6.31 1.38
CA ALA A 307 4.25 5.46 2.09
C ALA A 307 4.23 5.81 3.59
N TRP A 308 5.40 5.93 4.21
CA TRP A 308 5.53 6.24 5.63
C TRP A 308 5.11 7.68 5.95
N LEU A 309 5.47 8.64 5.11
CA LEU A 309 4.99 10.02 5.25
C LEU A 309 3.46 10.08 5.25
N GLY A 310 2.80 9.33 4.36
CA GLY A 310 1.33 9.26 4.29
C GLY A 310 0.70 8.70 5.55
N ASP A 311 1.35 7.75 6.19
CA ASP A 311 0.88 7.21 7.48
C ASP A 311 0.91 8.30 8.57
N TYR A 312 1.96 9.12 8.64
CA TYR A 312 2.02 10.27 9.56
C TYR A 312 1.03 11.38 9.19
N VAL A 313 0.88 11.70 7.90
CA VAL A 313 -0.12 12.68 7.45
C VAL A 313 -1.51 12.27 7.92
N SER A 314 -1.88 11.00 7.74
CA SER A 314 -3.19 10.49 8.18
C SER A 314 -3.37 10.52 9.70
N TYR A 315 -2.29 10.29 10.46
CA TYR A 315 -2.29 10.39 11.92
C TYR A 315 -2.47 11.84 12.38
N HIS A 316 -1.70 12.78 11.84
CA HIS A 316 -1.84 14.20 12.19
C HIS A 316 -3.17 14.79 11.71
N LEU A 317 -3.72 14.30 10.60
CA LEU A 317 -5.05 14.70 10.16
C LEU A 317 -6.14 14.23 11.12
N ALA A 318 -5.99 13.02 11.71
CA ALA A 318 -6.87 12.57 12.79
C ALA A 318 -6.80 13.51 14.00
N ASP A 319 -5.61 14.01 14.35
CA ASP A 319 -5.43 14.99 15.41
C ASP A 319 -6.10 16.34 15.06
N CYS A 320 -5.96 16.84 13.83
CA CYS A 320 -6.67 18.03 13.36
C CYS A 320 -8.19 17.92 13.53
N TYR A 321 -8.77 16.73 13.26
CA TYR A 321 -10.19 16.46 13.40
C TYR A 321 -10.59 16.02 14.81
N GLN A 322 -9.63 15.86 15.73
CA GLN A 322 -9.87 15.37 17.11
C GLN A 322 -10.58 14.01 17.15
N VAL A 323 -10.21 13.11 16.25
CA VAL A 323 -10.72 11.73 16.19
C VAL A 323 -9.62 10.73 16.57
N ASP A 324 -10.02 9.61 17.22
CA ASP A 324 -9.08 8.52 17.50
C ASP A 324 -8.74 7.78 16.20
N PRO A 325 -7.45 7.72 15.78
CA PRO A 325 -7.07 7.00 14.57
C PRO A 325 -7.24 5.48 14.69
N THR A 326 -7.33 4.91 15.89
CA THR A 326 -7.23 3.46 16.09
C THR A 326 -8.50 2.69 15.71
N PRO A 327 -9.72 3.00 16.24
CA PRO A 327 -10.92 2.21 15.97
C PRO A 327 -11.43 2.40 14.54
N VAL A 328 -12.09 1.36 14.02
CA VAL A 328 -12.74 1.36 12.70
C VAL A 328 -14.18 0.86 12.79
N GLU A 329 -14.97 1.50 13.65
CA GLU A 329 -16.31 1.07 14.06
C GLU A 329 -17.24 0.72 12.87
N ALA A 330 -17.17 1.48 11.77
CA ALA A 330 -17.96 1.20 10.58
C ALA A 330 -17.62 -0.15 9.93
N ILE A 331 -16.33 -0.51 9.91
CA ILE A 331 -15.86 -1.80 9.38
C ILE A 331 -16.28 -2.93 10.34
N ASP A 332 -16.17 -2.71 11.65
CA ASP A 332 -16.56 -3.69 12.67
C ASP A 332 -18.08 -3.93 12.62
N TYR A 333 -18.88 -2.86 12.47
CA TYR A 333 -20.31 -2.98 12.24
C TYR A 333 -20.63 -3.80 11.00
N LEU A 334 -20.00 -3.49 9.85
CA LEU A 334 -20.20 -4.24 8.61
C LEU A 334 -19.92 -5.73 8.81
N LYS A 335 -18.77 -6.07 9.41
CA LYS A 335 -18.40 -7.47 9.69
C LYS A 335 -19.41 -8.17 10.58
N SER A 336 -19.94 -7.48 11.59
CA SER A 336 -20.97 -8.03 12.47
C SER A 336 -22.28 -8.36 11.73
N GLN A 337 -22.68 -7.50 10.79
CA GLN A 337 -23.88 -7.74 9.98
C GLN A 337 -23.70 -8.89 8.97
N MET A 338 -22.51 -9.00 8.37
CA MET A 338 -22.18 -10.13 7.47
C MET A 338 -22.26 -11.47 8.21
N SER A 339 -21.77 -11.53 9.46
CA SER A 339 -21.84 -12.75 10.28
C SER A 339 -23.27 -13.16 10.63
N LEU A 340 -24.18 -12.21 10.76
CA LEU A 340 -25.61 -12.46 11.01
C LEU A 340 -26.38 -12.89 9.76
N GLY A 341 -25.98 -12.38 8.58
CA GLY A 341 -26.62 -12.70 7.31
C GLY A 341 -26.17 -14.03 6.69
N ALA A 342 -25.13 -14.67 7.22
CA ALA A 342 -24.64 -15.98 6.82
C ALA A 342 -25.30 -17.14 7.58
N GLN A 343 -26.21 -16.86 8.50
CA GLN A 343 -27.07 -17.83 9.20
C GLN A 343 -28.44 -17.92 8.51
#